data_dc9a822890b6122c0c6f90b4faf3280e
#
_entry.id   dc9a822890b6122c0c6f90b4faf3280e
#
_cell.length_a   1.000
_cell.length_b   1.000
_cell.length_c   1.000
_cell.angle_alpha   90.00
_cell.angle_beta   90.00
_cell.angle_gamma   90.00
#
_symmetry.space_group_name_H-M   'P 1'
#
loop_
_entity.id
_entity.type
_entity.pdbx_description
1 polymer ?
#
loop_
_entity_poly.entity_id
_entity_poly.type
_entity_poly.pdbx_seq_one_letter_code
_entity_poly.pdbx_strand_id
1 'polypeptide(L)'
;MEQTIPPAESSIVEFKREWTETARETFCAFLNSHGGRVYFGVSDDSSIVGIDKPDEISRTVHSIFKFAIHPSAESYVQTETLKIKDKNVVMVTVLEGSEPPYYVTIKDNNKKGRVCYIRQGSSSYEANDKEIRSLYRKGNPIPYEQRASANQNLTFLTLAEYFKKSNVQFNEGKYQTLGLKDLNGFFTNVGLWLSDQCT
;
A
#
# COMPACT_ATOMS: atom_id res chain seq x y z
N MET A 1 20.03 -21.29 13.29
CA MET A 1 19.30 -20.35 14.16
C MET A 1 17.93 -20.94 14.37
N GLU A 2 17.49 -21.04 15.63
CA GLU A 2 16.16 -21.53 15.94
C GLU A 2 15.12 -20.48 15.47
N GLN A 3 14.16 -20.90 14.64
CA GLN A 3 13.13 -20.00 14.14
C GLN A 3 12.14 -19.75 15.28
N THR A 4 11.97 -18.49 15.67
CA THR A 4 11.08 -18.06 16.76
C THR A 4 9.96 -17.16 16.20
N ILE A 5 8.78 -17.26 16.82
CA ILE A 5 7.67 -16.33 16.55
C ILE A 5 7.71 -15.16 17.52
N PRO A 6 7.06 -14.03 17.20
CA PRO A 6 6.84 -12.94 18.16
C PRO A 6 6.11 -13.44 19.43
N PRO A 7 6.32 -12.78 20.57
CA PRO A 7 5.73 -13.23 21.85
C PRO A 7 4.22 -12.95 21.94
N ALA A 8 3.68 -12.02 21.14
CA ALA A 8 2.27 -11.64 21.15
C ALA A 8 1.84 -10.98 19.83
N GLU A 9 0.55 -10.88 19.61
CA GLU A 9 -0.06 -10.06 18.58
C GLU A 9 0.23 -8.56 18.80
N SER A 10 0.20 -7.80 17.70
CA SER A 10 0.47 -6.35 17.71
C SER A 10 -0.15 -5.67 16.48
N SER A 11 0.15 -4.39 16.28
CA SER A 11 -0.27 -3.67 15.08
C SER A 11 0.28 -4.27 13.77
N ILE A 12 1.35 -5.05 13.84
CA ILE A 12 2.04 -5.68 12.70
C ILE A 12 2.17 -7.20 12.81
N VAL A 13 1.55 -7.82 13.80
CA VAL A 13 1.58 -9.28 14.03
C VAL A 13 0.18 -9.77 14.34
N GLU A 14 -0.22 -10.83 13.66
CA GLU A 14 -1.49 -11.53 13.86
C GLU A 14 -1.24 -13.04 13.96
N PHE A 15 -1.92 -13.71 14.88
CA PHE A 15 -1.92 -15.17 15.00
C PHE A 15 -3.23 -15.75 14.51
N LYS A 16 -3.14 -16.88 13.85
CA LYS A 16 -4.30 -17.67 13.42
C LYS A 16 -4.01 -19.14 13.66
N ARG A 17 -4.87 -19.75 14.43
CA ARG A 17 -4.76 -21.19 14.73
C ARG A 17 -4.83 -22.02 13.44
N GLU A 18 -5.72 -21.62 12.53
CA GLU A 18 -5.98 -22.24 11.25
C GLU A 18 -6.44 -21.19 10.23
N TRP A 19 -6.74 -21.59 9.00
CA TRP A 19 -7.33 -20.69 8.02
C TRP A 19 -8.72 -20.24 8.48
N THR A 20 -8.96 -18.93 8.42
CA THR A 20 -10.28 -18.30 8.61
C THR A 20 -10.49 -17.23 7.57
N GLU A 21 -11.76 -16.99 7.16
CA GLU A 21 -12.10 -15.93 6.19
C GLU A 21 -11.72 -14.53 6.71
N THR A 22 -11.68 -14.34 8.02
CA THR A 22 -11.23 -13.08 8.65
C THR A 22 -9.76 -12.74 8.37
N ALA A 23 -8.95 -13.71 7.94
CA ALA A 23 -7.58 -13.43 7.50
C ALA A 23 -7.53 -12.47 6.31
N ARG A 24 -8.56 -12.47 5.44
CA ARG A 24 -8.67 -11.53 4.32
C ARG A 24 -8.80 -10.09 4.77
N GLU A 25 -9.52 -9.86 5.87
CA GLU A 25 -9.69 -8.55 6.49
C GLU A 25 -8.35 -8.05 7.03
N THR A 26 -7.61 -8.93 7.70
CA THR A 26 -6.25 -8.64 8.22
C THR A 26 -5.28 -8.30 7.08
N PHE A 27 -5.30 -9.06 5.97
CA PHE A 27 -4.44 -8.76 4.81
C PHE A 27 -4.75 -7.38 4.21
N CYS A 28 -6.04 -7.08 4.04
CA CYS A 28 -6.48 -5.77 3.56
C CYS A 28 -6.04 -4.65 4.51
N ALA A 29 -6.21 -4.86 5.82
CA ALA A 29 -5.82 -3.90 6.83
C ALA A 29 -4.29 -3.66 6.86
N PHE A 30 -3.46 -4.68 6.68
CA PHE A 30 -2.02 -4.54 6.59
C PHE A 30 -1.58 -3.76 5.34
N LEU A 31 -2.17 -4.02 4.16
CA LEU A 31 -1.92 -3.25 2.94
C LEU A 31 -2.22 -1.76 3.12
N ASN A 32 -3.29 -1.43 3.85
CA ASN A 32 -3.72 -0.05 4.11
C ASN A 32 -2.98 0.64 5.26
N SER A 33 -2.11 -0.10 5.98
CA SER A 33 -1.39 0.40 7.16
C SER A 33 0.13 0.35 6.93
N HIS A 34 0.87 -0.30 7.80
CA HIS A 34 2.35 -0.40 7.73
C HIS A 34 2.84 -1.79 7.36
N GLY A 35 1.97 -2.61 6.76
CA GLY A 35 2.26 -4.01 6.56
C GLY A 35 2.18 -4.81 7.85
N GLY A 36 2.60 -6.08 7.79
CA GLY A 36 2.61 -6.95 8.95
C GLY A 36 2.84 -8.42 8.60
N ARG A 37 2.72 -9.27 9.62
CA ARG A 37 2.87 -10.72 9.47
C ARG A 37 1.71 -11.45 10.10
N VAL A 38 1.19 -12.44 9.38
CA VAL A 38 0.20 -13.39 9.90
C VAL A 38 0.86 -14.76 10.04
N TYR A 39 0.73 -15.37 11.20
CA TYR A 39 1.27 -16.69 11.50
C TYR A 39 0.11 -17.67 11.63
N PHE A 40 -0.05 -18.55 10.64
CA PHE A 40 -1.01 -19.65 10.69
C PHE A 40 -0.39 -20.85 11.38
N GLY A 41 -1.12 -21.50 12.28
CA GLY A 41 -0.64 -22.58 13.15
C GLY A 41 -0.19 -22.07 14.51
N VAL A 42 -0.59 -20.87 14.90
CA VAL A 42 -0.30 -20.26 16.21
C VAL A 42 -1.63 -19.83 16.86
N SER A 43 -1.82 -20.15 18.12
CA SER A 43 -2.97 -19.71 18.92
C SER A 43 -2.72 -18.33 19.51
N ASP A 44 -3.78 -17.66 19.99
CA ASP A 44 -3.74 -16.32 20.59
C ASP A 44 -2.81 -16.24 21.82
N ASP A 45 -2.60 -17.34 22.53
CA ASP A 45 -1.66 -17.48 23.65
C ASP A 45 -0.21 -17.75 23.20
N SER A 46 0.08 -17.59 21.90
CA SER A 46 1.37 -17.88 21.27
C SER A 46 1.79 -19.37 21.27
N SER A 47 0.86 -20.28 21.55
CA SER A 47 1.13 -21.73 21.49
C SER A 47 1.19 -22.21 20.04
N ILE A 48 2.21 -23.02 19.71
CA ILE A 48 2.35 -23.61 18.38
C ILE A 48 1.39 -24.79 18.23
N VAL A 49 0.38 -24.60 17.41
CA VAL A 49 -0.59 -25.65 17.04
C VAL A 49 -0.11 -26.44 15.83
N GLY A 50 0.41 -25.72 14.83
CA GLY A 50 0.87 -26.26 13.54
C GLY A 50 -0.23 -26.33 12.47
N ILE A 51 0.21 -26.48 11.23
CA ILE A 51 -0.63 -26.60 10.03
C ILE A 51 -0.26 -27.90 9.31
N ASP A 52 -1.25 -28.74 9.03
CA ASP A 52 -1.04 -30.02 8.33
C ASP A 52 -0.71 -29.82 6.84
N LYS A 53 -1.32 -28.81 6.19
CA LYS A 53 -1.20 -28.55 4.77
C LYS A 53 -0.76 -27.11 4.47
N PRO A 54 0.50 -26.76 4.74
CA PRO A 54 1.01 -25.40 4.58
C PRO A 54 0.88 -24.86 3.14
N ASP A 55 1.05 -25.73 2.13
CA ASP A 55 0.95 -25.34 0.71
C ASP A 55 -0.46 -24.92 0.31
N GLU A 56 -1.51 -25.47 0.96
CA GLU A 56 -2.89 -25.06 0.68
C GLU A 56 -3.14 -23.64 1.18
N ILE A 57 -2.63 -23.29 2.36
CA ILE A 57 -2.71 -21.93 2.88
C ILE A 57 -1.95 -20.96 1.98
N SER A 58 -0.72 -21.28 1.60
CA SER A 58 0.09 -20.42 0.73
C SER A 58 -0.62 -20.14 -0.60
N ARG A 59 -1.16 -21.16 -1.27
CA ARG A 59 -1.93 -21.00 -2.52
C ARG A 59 -3.18 -20.15 -2.33
N THR A 60 -3.91 -20.35 -1.24
CA THR A 60 -5.11 -19.58 -0.90
C THR A 60 -4.77 -18.12 -0.70
N VAL A 61 -3.69 -17.81 0.05
CA VAL A 61 -3.21 -16.45 0.27
C VAL A 61 -2.88 -15.77 -1.05
N HIS A 62 -2.05 -16.37 -1.91
CA HIS A 62 -1.69 -15.77 -3.21
C HIS A 62 -2.93 -15.55 -4.10
N SER A 63 -3.88 -16.48 -4.10
CA SER A 63 -5.15 -16.33 -4.83
C SER A 63 -5.95 -15.11 -4.35
N ILE A 64 -5.98 -14.86 -3.03
CA ILE A 64 -6.67 -13.71 -2.46
C ILE A 64 -6.01 -12.39 -2.89
N PHE A 65 -4.70 -12.28 -2.80
CA PHE A 65 -3.97 -11.08 -3.19
C PHE A 65 -4.10 -10.77 -4.69
N LYS A 66 -4.25 -11.81 -5.50
CA LYS A 66 -4.42 -11.68 -6.95
C LYS A 66 -5.84 -11.33 -7.38
N PHE A 67 -6.86 -11.96 -6.77
CA PHE A 67 -8.23 -11.93 -7.28
C PHE A 67 -9.27 -11.32 -6.37
N ALA A 68 -9.03 -11.30 -5.05
CA ALA A 68 -10.00 -10.81 -4.08
C ALA A 68 -9.63 -9.43 -3.51
N ILE A 69 -8.36 -9.04 -3.54
CA ILE A 69 -7.91 -7.70 -3.14
C ILE A 69 -7.85 -6.77 -4.36
N HIS A 70 -8.27 -5.53 -4.17
CA HIS A 70 -8.35 -4.50 -5.21
C HIS A 70 -7.85 -3.15 -4.69
N PRO A 71 -6.88 -2.49 -5.40
CA PRO A 71 -6.14 -3.00 -6.56
C PRO A 71 -5.47 -4.34 -6.27
N SER A 72 -5.07 -5.09 -7.33
CA SER A 72 -4.32 -6.34 -7.14
C SER A 72 -3.01 -6.09 -6.39
N ALA A 73 -2.74 -6.90 -5.38
CA ALA A 73 -1.63 -6.71 -4.46
C ALA A 73 -0.66 -7.91 -4.40
N GLU A 74 -0.60 -8.72 -5.46
CA GLU A 74 0.19 -9.96 -5.51
C GLU A 74 1.68 -9.73 -5.20
N SER A 75 2.24 -8.58 -5.61
CA SER A 75 3.64 -8.21 -5.34
C SER A 75 3.93 -7.81 -3.89
N TYR A 76 2.90 -7.61 -3.06
CA TYR A 76 3.03 -7.19 -1.66
C TYR A 76 2.95 -8.34 -0.68
N VAL A 77 2.86 -9.58 -1.13
CA VAL A 77 2.73 -10.74 -0.25
C VAL A 77 3.85 -11.75 -0.48
N GLN A 78 4.35 -12.29 0.61
CA GLN A 78 5.28 -13.42 0.63
C GLN A 78 4.80 -14.45 1.63
N THR A 79 4.98 -15.73 1.32
CA THR A 79 4.64 -16.84 2.23
C THR A 79 5.87 -17.70 2.48
N GLU A 80 6.08 -18.10 3.72
CA GLU A 80 7.16 -18.98 4.14
C GLU A 80 6.62 -20.02 5.11
N THR A 81 7.03 -21.27 4.96
CA THR A 81 6.74 -22.33 5.94
C THR A 81 7.91 -22.48 6.90
N LEU A 82 7.66 -22.14 8.14
CA LEU A 82 8.61 -22.27 9.25
C LEU A 82 8.40 -23.62 9.95
N LYS A 83 9.47 -24.25 10.40
CA LYS A 83 9.40 -25.43 11.23
C LYS A 83 9.76 -25.07 12.66
N ILE A 84 8.77 -25.10 13.57
CA ILE A 84 8.90 -24.69 14.95
C ILE A 84 8.40 -25.84 15.85
N LYS A 85 9.25 -26.38 16.72
CA LYS A 85 8.92 -27.52 17.57
C LYS A 85 8.31 -28.68 16.77
N ASP A 86 8.94 -29.03 15.65
CA ASP A 86 8.49 -30.07 14.70
C ASP A 86 7.12 -29.86 14.05
N LYS A 87 6.50 -28.71 14.21
CA LYS A 87 5.24 -28.32 13.59
C LYS A 87 5.47 -27.28 12.49
N ASN A 88 4.67 -27.33 11.42
CA ASN A 88 4.70 -26.33 10.36
C ASN A 88 3.88 -25.12 10.77
N VAL A 89 4.45 -23.93 10.65
CA VAL A 89 3.78 -22.64 10.80
C VAL A 89 3.92 -21.90 9.48
N VAL A 90 2.82 -21.42 8.92
CA VAL A 90 2.89 -20.61 7.70
C VAL A 90 2.95 -19.14 8.09
N MET A 91 4.06 -18.51 7.83
CA MET A 91 4.23 -17.07 7.97
C MET A 91 3.89 -16.39 6.65
N VAL A 92 2.94 -15.45 6.70
CA VAL A 92 2.55 -14.58 5.60
C VAL A 92 3.04 -13.18 5.90
N THR A 93 3.98 -12.68 5.13
CA THR A 93 4.45 -11.29 5.21
C THR A 93 3.69 -10.46 4.20
N VAL A 94 3.02 -9.42 4.67
CA VAL A 94 2.30 -8.43 3.86
C VAL A 94 3.03 -7.10 3.96
N LEU A 95 3.47 -6.56 2.86
CA LEU A 95 4.08 -5.23 2.80
C LEU A 95 3.00 -4.14 2.79
N GLU A 96 3.35 -2.93 3.20
CA GLU A 96 2.50 -1.76 3.00
C GLU A 96 2.25 -1.55 1.51
N GLY A 97 1.00 -1.38 1.12
CA GLY A 97 0.63 -1.15 -0.27
C GLY A 97 0.93 0.29 -0.70
N SER A 98 1.39 0.47 -1.95
CA SER A 98 1.74 1.80 -2.49
C SER A 98 0.53 2.57 -3.04
N GLU A 99 -0.62 1.91 -3.23
CA GLU A 99 -1.82 2.47 -3.88
C GLU A 99 -3.09 2.36 -3.01
N PRO A 100 -3.04 2.71 -1.69
CA PRO A 100 -4.24 2.68 -0.87
C PRO A 100 -5.30 3.68 -1.39
N PRO A 101 -6.58 3.41 -1.18
CA PRO A 101 -7.14 2.32 -0.37
C PRO A 101 -7.23 0.99 -1.10
N TYR A 102 -6.83 -0.07 -0.43
CA TYR A 102 -7.09 -1.45 -0.84
C TYR A 102 -8.43 -1.91 -0.27
N TYR A 103 -9.13 -2.71 -1.06
CA TYR A 103 -10.42 -3.31 -0.71
C TYR A 103 -10.33 -4.82 -0.85
N VAL A 104 -11.00 -5.54 0.02
CA VAL A 104 -11.17 -6.99 -0.14
C VAL A 104 -12.62 -7.31 -0.50
N THR A 105 -12.79 -8.24 -1.45
CA THR A 105 -14.11 -8.75 -1.81
C THR A 105 -14.59 -9.74 -0.74
N ILE A 106 -15.71 -9.42 -0.09
CA ILE A 106 -16.40 -10.28 0.86
C ILE A 106 -17.58 -10.95 0.15
N LYS A 107 -17.68 -12.27 0.32
CA LYS A 107 -18.82 -13.09 -0.11
C LYS A 107 -19.39 -13.75 1.13
N ASP A 108 -20.12 -13.02 1.93
CA ASP A 108 -20.91 -13.55 3.02
C ASP A 108 -22.41 -13.41 2.65
N ASN A 109 -23.27 -14.30 3.22
CA ASN A 109 -24.71 -14.32 2.96
C ASN A 109 -25.40 -12.98 3.23
N ASN A 110 -24.81 -12.13 4.08
CA ASN A 110 -25.34 -10.84 4.49
C ASN A 110 -24.58 -9.63 3.91
N LYS A 111 -23.37 -9.81 3.35
CA LYS A 111 -22.57 -8.73 2.75
C LYS A 111 -21.94 -9.21 1.45
N LYS A 112 -22.32 -8.60 0.34
CA LYS A 112 -21.60 -8.74 -0.95
C LYS A 112 -21.05 -7.39 -1.32
N GLY A 113 -19.73 -7.30 -1.49
CA GLY A 113 -19.11 -6.07 -1.92
C GLY A 113 -17.63 -6.02 -1.64
N ARG A 114 -17.05 -4.86 -1.94
CA ARG A 114 -15.67 -4.54 -1.61
C ARG A 114 -15.66 -3.73 -0.32
N VAL A 115 -14.92 -4.20 0.67
CA VAL A 115 -14.81 -3.56 1.97
C VAL A 115 -13.35 -3.18 2.21
N CYS A 116 -13.12 -1.97 2.71
CA CYS A 116 -11.82 -1.46 3.09
C CYS A 116 -11.61 -1.71 4.58
N TYR A 117 -10.51 -2.38 4.94
CA TYR A 117 -10.12 -2.59 6.33
C TYR A 117 -8.84 -1.85 6.64
N ILE A 118 -8.74 -1.37 7.89
CA ILE A 118 -7.53 -0.74 8.45
C ILE A 118 -7.17 -1.38 9.78
N ARG A 119 -5.91 -1.19 10.20
CA ARG A 119 -5.38 -1.75 11.44
C ARG A 119 -5.31 -0.69 12.53
N GLN A 120 -5.81 -1.02 13.72
CA GLN A 120 -5.64 -0.22 14.93
C GLN A 120 -5.27 -1.14 16.09
N GLY A 121 -4.07 -0.96 16.63
CA GLY A 121 -3.51 -1.92 17.57
C GLY A 121 -3.45 -3.32 16.96
N SER A 122 -3.91 -4.33 17.69
CA SER A 122 -3.99 -5.73 17.21
C SER A 122 -5.31 -6.07 16.48
N SER A 123 -6.19 -5.10 16.20
CA SER A 123 -7.49 -5.35 15.58
C SER A 123 -7.58 -4.79 14.17
N SER A 124 -8.29 -5.49 13.28
CA SER A 124 -8.68 -5.03 11.95
C SER A 124 -10.15 -4.65 11.96
N TYR A 125 -10.52 -3.51 11.39
CA TYR A 125 -11.90 -3.04 11.34
C TYR A 125 -12.21 -2.34 10.02
N GLU A 126 -13.48 -2.27 9.67
CA GLU A 126 -13.97 -1.62 8.46
C GLU A 126 -13.73 -0.11 8.53
N ALA A 127 -13.03 0.43 7.52
CA ALA A 127 -12.71 1.84 7.45
C ALA A 127 -13.96 2.68 7.15
N ASN A 128 -14.16 3.76 7.89
CA ASN A 128 -15.21 4.73 7.62
C ASN A 128 -14.81 5.69 6.48
N ASP A 129 -15.77 6.51 6.00
CA ASP A 129 -15.56 7.43 4.88
C ASP A 129 -14.41 8.42 5.09
N LYS A 130 -14.16 8.86 6.33
CA LYS A 130 -13.07 9.78 6.64
C LYS A 130 -11.72 9.09 6.51
N GLU A 131 -11.63 7.86 6.98
CA GLU A 131 -10.42 7.02 6.89
C GLU A 131 -10.14 6.64 5.44
N ILE A 132 -11.15 6.24 4.68
CA ILE A 132 -11.03 5.98 3.24
C ILE A 132 -10.50 7.22 2.49
N ARG A 133 -11.06 8.41 2.77
CA ARG A 133 -10.53 9.66 2.18
C ARG A 133 -9.08 9.96 2.58
N SER A 134 -8.68 9.57 3.79
CA SER A 134 -7.30 9.71 4.23
C SER A 134 -6.36 8.77 3.49
N LEU A 135 -6.80 7.51 3.27
CA LEU A 135 -6.04 6.53 2.48
C LEU A 135 -5.86 6.98 1.03
N TYR A 136 -6.88 7.54 0.37
CA TYR A 136 -6.74 8.11 -0.97
C TYR A 136 -5.67 9.21 -1.05
N ARG A 137 -5.58 10.06 -0.02
CA ARG A 137 -4.52 11.08 0.06
C ARG A 137 -3.14 10.47 0.26
N LYS A 138 -3.04 9.39 1.03
CA LYS A 138 -1.80 8.65 1.27
C LYS A 138 -1.31 7.91 0.01
N GLY A 139 -2.21 7.25 -0.70
CA GLY A 139 -1.89 6.48 -1.91
C GLY A 139 -1.58 7.33 -3.13
N ASN A 140 -1.84 8.63 -3.05
CA ASN A 140 -1.51 9.58 -4.10
C ASN A 140 -0.75 10.78 -3.52
N PRO A 141 0.46 10.55 -2.96
CA PRO A 141 1.19 11.56 -2.22
C PRO A 141 1.66 12.72 -3.10
N ILE A 142 1.75 12.52 -4.42
CA ILE A 142 2.13 13.57 -5.37
C ILE A 142 0.87 14.29 -5.84
N PRO A 143 0.66 15.56 -5.43
CA PRO A 143 -0.43 16.40 -5.93
C PRO A 143 -0.44 16.45 -7.46
N TYR A 144 -1.61 16.63 -8.05
CA TYR A 144 -1.75 16.60 -9.51
C TYR A 144 -0.82 17.59 -10.21
N GLU A 145 -0.68 18.77 -9.67
CA GLU A 145 0.20 19.83 -10.17
C GLU A 145 1.67 19.44 -10.19
N GLN A 146 2.12 18.58 -9.28
CA GLN A 146 3.51 18.13 -9.18
C GLN A 146 3.80 16.84 -9.97
N ARG A 147 2.78 16.18 -10.51
CA ARG A 147 2.98 15.00 -11.36
C ARG A 147 3.62 15.39 -12.67
N ALA A 148 4.38 14.45 -13.26
CA ALA A 148 4.94 14.63 -14.58
C ALA A 148 3.82 14.94 -15.61
N SER A 149 4.04 15.97 -16.41
CA SER A 149 3.15 16.33 -17.51
C SER A 149 3.25 15.31 -18.66
N ALA A 150 2.14 15.07 -19.35
CA ALA A 150 2.16 14.28 -20.57
C ALA A 150 2.98 14.97 -21.69
N ASN A 151 3.05 16.30 -21.68
CA ASN A 151 3.88 17.06 -22.62
C ASN A 151 5.22 17.40 -21.95
N GLN A 152 6.31 16.89 -22.52
CA GLN A 152 7.67 17.14 -22.06
C GLN A 152 8.45 18.14 -22.94
N ASN A 153 7.79 18.75 -23.96
CA ASN A 153 8.38 19.77 -24.84
C ASN A 153 7.80 21.14 -24.48
N LEU A 154 8.21 21.67 -23.33
CA LEU A 154 7.69 22.95 -22.82
C LEU A 154 8.70 24.08 -22.99
N THR A 155 8.19 25.27 -23.35
CA THR A 155 8.94 26.53 -23.39
C THR A 155 8.30 27.54 -22.44
N PHE A 156 9.09 28.53 -21.99
CA PHE A 156 8.70 29.46 -20.93
C PHE A 156 9.09 30.90 -21.32
N LEU A 157 8.88 31.30 -22.59
CA LEU A 157 9.25 32.63 -23.08
C LEU A 157 8.44 33.71 -22.36
N THR A 158 7.14 33.52 -22.28
CA THR A 158 6.22 34.44 -21.58
C THR A 158 6.56 34.57 -20.12
N LEU A 159 6.83 33.44 -19.45
CA LEU A 159 7.20 33.41 -18.05
C LEU A 159 8.55 34.11 -17.81
N ALA A 160 9.53 33.88 -18.70
CA ALA A 160 10.84 34.52 -18.63
C ALA A 160 10.75 36.04 -18.73
N GLU A 161 9.87 36.57 -19.62
CA GLU A 161 9.61 38.03 -19.73
C GLU A 161 9.02 38.59 -18.43
N TYR A 162 8.12 37.84 -17.79
CA TYR A 162 7.51 38.22 -16.51
C TYR A 162 8.55 38.36 -15.40
N PHE A 163 9.44 37.38 -15.30
CA PHE A 163 10.55 37.41 -14.33
C PHE A 163 11.54 38.54 -14.60
N LYS A 164 11.83 38.79 -15.89
CA LYS A 164 12.69 39.88 -16.29
C LYS A 164 12.13 41.27 -15.91
N LYS A 165 10.80 41.47 -16.07
CA LYS A 165 10.14 42.71 -15.66
C LYS A 165 10.18 42.93 -14.16
N SER A 166 10.24 41.83 -13.37
CA SER A 166 10.32 41.85 -11.92
C SER A 166 11.77 41.88 -11.41
N ASN A 167 12.77 42.01 -12.25
CA ASN A 167 14.21 41.93 -11.91
C ASN A 167 14.61 40.63 -11.21
N VAL A 168 13.93 39.53 -11.53
CA VAL A 168 14.23 38.20 -10.97
C VAL A 168 14.87 37.34 -12.07
N GLN A 169 15.98 36.70 -11.73
CA GLN A 169 16.66 35.82 -12.66
C GLN A 169 15.86 34.52 -12.88
N PHE A 170 15.54 34.22 -14.13
CA PHE A 170 14.90 33.00 -14.57
C PHE A 170 15.81 32.23 -15.53
N ASN A 171 16.11 30.98 -15.22
CA ASN A 171 16.88 30.08 -16.06
C ASN A 171 16.54 28.62 -15.72
N GLU A 172 17.02 27.69 -16.54
CA GLU A 172 16.74 26.24 -16.36
C GLU A 172 17.15 25.67 -14.99
N GLY A 173 18.22 26.22 -14.38
CA GLY A 173 18.67 25.79 -13.04
C GLY A 173 17.65 26.05 -11.93
N LYS A 174 16.63 26.89 -12.19
CA LYS A 174 15.55 27.19 -11.25
C LYS A 174 14.27 26.40 -11.51
N TYR A 175 14.20 25.60 -12.57
CA TYR A 175 12.98 24.90 -12.92
C TYR A 175 12.48 23.94 -11.84
N GLN A 176 13.41 23.24 -11.16
CA GLN A 176 13.02 22.37 -10.03
C GLN A 176 12.56 23.17 -8.81
N THR A 177 13.27 24.24 -8.46
CA THR A 177 12.90 25.12 -7.33
C THR A 177 11.54 25.77 -7.53
N LEU A 178 11.18 26.09 -8.77
CA LEU A 178 9.88 26.66 -9.13
C LEU A 178 8.79 25.61 -9.35
N GLY A 179 9.11 24.33 -9.18
CA GLY A 179 8.17 23.24 -9.41
C GLY A 179 7.85 22.97 -10.88
N LEU A 180 8.53 23.61 -11.84
CA LEU A 180 8.33 23.38 -13.28
C LEU A 180 8.84 22.02 -13.72
N LYS A 181 9.86 21.49 -13.04
CA LYS A 181 10.39 20.14 -13.19
C LYS A 181 10.40 19.42 -11.84
N ASP A 182 10.19 18.12 -11.87
CA ASP A 182 10.35 17.24 -10.71
C ASP A 182 11.84 16.93 -10.43
N LEU A 183 12.12 16.17 -9.39
CA LEU A 183 13.48 15.77 -8.99
C LEU A 183 14.18 14.87 -10.03
N ASN A 184 13.42 14.23 -10.92
CA ASN A 184 13.93 13.39 -12.01
C ASN A 184 14.17 14.19 -13.29
N GLY A 185 13.83 15.48 -13.30
CA GLY A 185 14.00 16.38 -14.43
C GLY A 185 12.84 16.40 -15.42
N PHE A 186 11.73 15.73 -15.14
CA PHE A 186 10.52 15.78 -15.97
C PHE A 186 9.71 17.03 -15.66
N PHE A 187 9.18 17.66 -16.73
CA PHE A 187 8.25 18.76 -16.56
C PHE A 187 6.96 18.30 -15.87
N THR A 188 6.51 19.10 -14.91
CA THR A 188 5.30 18.86 -14.12
C THR A 188 4.06 19.46 -14.76
N ASN A 189 2.86 19.18 -14.24
CA ASN A 189 1.64 19.84 -14.66
C ASN A 189 1.65 21.35 -14.33
N VAL A 190 2.33 21.79 -13.26
CA VAL A 190 2.62 23.23 -13.03
C VAL A 190 3.45 23.78 -14.16
N GLY A 191 4.50 23.04 -14.58
CA GLY A 191 5.29 23.42 -15.73
C GLY A 191 4.43 23.62 -17.00
N LEU A 192 3.52 22.70 -17.28
CA LEU A 192 2.59 22.82 -18.40
C LEU A 192 1.70 24.07 -18.27
N TRP A 193 1.10 24.31 -17.11
CA TRP A 193 0.21 25.47 -16.91
C TRP A 193 0.90 26.81 -17.07
N LEU A 194 2.18 26.88 -16.76
CA LEU A 194 2.99 28.10 -16.84
C LEU A 194 3.80 28.19 -18.15
N SER A 195 3.67 27.20 -19.03
CA SER A 195 4.38 27.15 -20.31
C SER A 195 3.64 27.92 -21.40
N ASP A 196 4.37 28.21 -22.49
CA ASP A 196 3.79 28.80 -23.71
C ASP A 196 2.88 27.80 -24.45
N GLN A 197 2.83 26.53 -24.05
CA GLN A 197 2.00 25.44 -24.59
C GLN A 197 0.70 25.22 -23.81
N CYS A 198 0.43 25.99 -22.76
CA CYS A 198 -0.84 25.95 -22.06
C CYS A 198 -1.94 26.59 -22.91
N THR A 199 -2.81 25.74 -23.48
CA THR A 199 -3.97 26.14 -24.29
C THR A 199 -5.27 25.83 -23.61
#